data_08171f7962750b3e1454606ec368f767
#
_entry.id   08171f7962750b3e1454606ec368f767
#
_cell.length_a   1.000
_cell.length_b   1.000
_cell.length_c   1.000
_cell.angle_alpha   90.00
_cell.angle_beta   90.00
_cell.angle_gamma   90.00
#
_symmetry.space_group_name_H-M   'P 1'
#
loop_
_entity.id
_entity.type
_entity.pdbx_description
1 polymer ?
#
loop_
_entity_poly.entity_id
_entity_poly.type
_entity_poly.pdbx_seq_one_letter_code
_entity_poly.pdbx_strand_id
1 'polypeptide(L)'
;MKKIFGILMLLAVVAVGIFCGTTIPALGVILAAPPVVLDTQQIVFLRSLKEEYEAIDTWMSEADDLSMFVEDGQTLVFPESGADPAVYKNRVTDIDDVEPEETVHKVALDVYDSQNYKLRNIYLHALPFEKVQHYTKKSANAIVKQEVLDTAYAFSPDSEGNKKIVIPTTGPARSDYKMMTLTDMETLARACDNARFPEARRNLVLPSDMWWDLVTNNPILKGQLERAPLTGIILPLVVEYYGFKIHKSGMDLNVGWDLDNEVKAAQGTVITGDIVPSGFLFLGSEVFRASGRFEMFKKVKSQNTTGRAEEFGFQHRFKTDFQMSAQRYSGLIYMAKSA
;
A
#
# COMPACT_ATOMS: atom_id res chain seq x y z
N MET A 1 9.01 33.69 -21.64
CA MET A 1 8.31 34.32 -22.76
C MET A 1 7.55 33.35 -23.67
N LYS A 2 8.05 32.18 -24.07
CA LYS A 2 7.34 31.22 -24.95
C LYS A 2 6.04 30.60 -24.40
N LYS A 3 5.89 30.48 -23.07
CA LYS A 3 4.67 29.90 -22.45
C LYS A 3 3.49 30.91 -22.36
N ILE A 4 3.77 32.18 -22.30
CA ILE A 4 2.74 33.23 -22.23
C ILE A 4 2.10 33.44 -23.63
N PHE A 5 2.88 33.23 -24.68
CA PHE A 5 2.38 33.36 -26.07
C PHE A 5 1.37 32.25 -26.45
N GLY A 6 1.56 31.04 -25.90
CA GLY A 6 0.63 29.93 -26.16
C GLY A 6 -0.76 30.12 -25.52
N ILE A 7 -0.81 30.71 -24.34
CA ILE A 7 -2.08 30.99 -23.63
C ILE A 7 -2.85 32.13 -24.30
N LEU A 8 -2.14 33.14 -24.79
CA LEU A 8 -2.76 34.25 -25.50
C LEU A 8 -3.35 33.82 -26.87
N MET A 9 -2.67 32.86 -27.53
CA MET A 9 -3.18 32.34 -28.82
C MET A 9 -4.42 31.44 -28.63
N LEU A 10 -4.50 30.69 -27.54
CA LEU A 10 -5.66 29.86 -27.19
C LEU A 10 -6.90 30.74 -26.87
N LEU A 11 -6.71 31.86 -26.15
CA LEU A 11 -7.76 32.82 -25.85
C LEU A 11 -8.26 33.57 -27.09
N ALA A 12 -7.38 33.83 -28.05
CA ALA A 12 -7.76 34.49 -29.33
C ALA A 12 -8.61 33.56 -30.22
N VAL A 13 -8.32 32.24 -30.22
CA VAL A 13 -9.11 31.27 -31.01
C VAL A 13 -10.53 31.13 -30.46
N VAL A 14 -10.69 31.17 -29.12
CA VAL A 14 -12.01 31.11 -28.47
C VAL A 14 -12.82 32.40 -28.75
N ALA A 15 -12.17 33.57 -28.78
CA ALA A 15 -12.84 34.85 -29.05
C ALA A 15 -13.31 35.00 -30.51
N VAL A 16 -12.58 34.45 -31.48
CA VAL A 16 -12.95 34.50 -32.90
C VAL A 16 -14.09 33.53 -33.23
N GLY A 17 -14.21 32.40 -32.53
CA GLY A 17 -15.30 31.41 -32.70
C GLY A 17 -16.69 31.97 -32.32
N ILE A 18 -16.73 32.94 -31.39
CA ILE A 18 -18.00 33.52 -30.91
C ILE A 18 -18.55 34.57 -31.90
N PHE A 19 -17.72 35.17 -32.78
CA PHE A 19 -18.14 36.24 -33.67
C PHE A 19 -18.56 35.79 -35.09
N CYS A 20 -18.31 34.53 -35.46
CA CYS A 20 -18.50 34.10 -36.86
C CYS A 20 -19.75 33.24 -37.10
N GLY A 21 -20.70 33.15 -36.20
CA GLY A 21 -22.05 32.59 -36.44
C GLY A 21 -22.14 31.23 -37.14
N THR A 22 -21.07 30.46 -37.21
CA THR A 22 -21.06 29.10 -37.76
C THR A 22 -21.44 28.10 -36.67
N THR A 23 -22.61 27.46 -36.83
CA THR A 23 -23.02 26.31 -36.04
C THR A 23 -21.99 25.21 -36.22
N ILE A 24 -21.07 25.09 -35.27
CA ILE A 24 -20.18 23.92 -35.14
C ILE A 24 -21.07 22.76 -34.72
N PRO A 25 -21.17 21.65 -35.50
CA PRO A 25 -21.88 20.46 -35.04
C PRO A 25 -21.23 19.99 -33.76
N ALA A 26 -22.07 19.72 -32.77
CA ALA A 26 -21.75 19.41 -31.40
C ALA A 26 -20.50 18.52 -31.26
N LEU A 27 -19.34 19.14 -31.17
CA LEU A 27 -18.21 18.54 -30.48
C LEU A 27 -18.67 18.49 -29.02
N GLY A 28 -18.87 17.29 -28.49
CA GLY A 28 -19.27 17.12 -27.10
C GLY A 28 -18.34 17.96 -26.23
N VAL A 29 -18.89 19.02 -25.67
CA VAL A 29 -18.22 19.75 -24.60
C VAL A 29 -18.09 18.72 -23.48
N ILE A 30 -16.91 18.12 -23.36
CA ILE A 30 -16.53 17.46 -22.14
C ILE A 30 -16.57 18.61 -21.13
N LEU A 31 -17.70 18.75 -20.45
CA LEU A 31 -17.83 19.54 -19.25
C LEU A 31 -16.81 18.91 -18.28
N ALA A 32 -15.60 19.46 -18.28
CA ALA A 32 -14.66 19.18 -17.21
C ALA A 32 -15.44 19.41 -15.93
N ALA A 33 -15.59 18.38 -15.12
CA ALA A 33 -16.21 18.50 -13.82
C ALA A 33 -15.60 19.73 -13.14
N PRO A 34 -16.39 20.61 -12.52
CA PRO A 34 -15.85 21.79 -11.87
C PRO A 34 -14.73 21.34 -10.94
N PRO A 35 -13.58 22.06 -10.91
CA PRO A 35 -12.49 21.70 -10.05
C PRO A 35 -13.04 21.55 -8.63
N VAL A 36 -12.87 20.37 -8.04
CA VAL A 36 -13.29 20.11 -6.67
C VAL A 36 -12.49 21.06 -5.79
N VAL A 37 -13.12 22.12 -5.31
CA VAL A 37 -12.51 23.07 -4.36
C VAL A 37 -12.50 22.35 -3.02
N LEU A 38 -11.35 21.75 -2.67
CA LEU A 38 -11.15 21.14 -1.38
C LEU A 38 -11.17 22.21 -0.28
N ASP A 39 -11.93 21.97 0.78
CA ASP A 39 -11.87 22.80 1.99
C ASP A 39 -10.47 22.70 2.61
N THR A 40 -10.01 23.76 3.29
CA THR A 40 -8.71 23.81 3.95
C THR A 40 -8.48 22.62 4.88
N GLN A 41 -9.53 22.13 5.52
CA GLN A 41 -9.47 20.95 6.39
C GLN A 41 -9.24 19.65 5.61
N GLN A 42 -9.79 19.52 4.41
CA GLN A 42 -9.53 18.39 3.52
C GLN A 42 -8.09 18.38 3.03
N ILE A 43 -7.55 19.55 2.69
CA ILE A 43 -6.14 19.69 2.28
C ILE A 43 -5.20 19.29 3.42
N VAL A 44 -5.48 19.74 4.65
CA VAL A 44 -4.69 19.38 5.83
C VAL A 44 -4.74 17.89 6.10
N PHE A 45 -5.90 17.26 5.95
CA PHE A 45 -6.04 15.82 6.13
C PHE A 45 -5.28 15.03 5.07
N LEU A 46 -5.44 15.35 3.79
CA LEU A 46 -4.71 14.68 2.70
C LEU A 46 -3.20 14.80 2.88
N ARG A 47 -2.73 15.99 3.29
CA ARG A 47 -1.31 16.19 3.58
C ARG A 47 -0.86 15.33 4.76
N SER A 48 -1.63 15.29 5.84
CA SER A 48 -1.32 14.47 7.01
C SER A 48 -1.34 12.98 6.69
N LEU A 49 -2.28 12.53 5.87
CA LEU A 49 -2.35 11.15 5.40
C LEU A 49 -1.09 10.77 4.63
N LYS A 50 -0.65 11.62 3.70
CA LYS A 50 0.57 11.40 2.94
C LYS A 50 1.83 11.40 3.83
N GLU A 51 1.93 12.37 4.76
CA GLU A 51 3.04 12.43 5.71
C GLU A 51 3.13 11.17 6.60
N GLU A 52 1.99 10.59 6.99
CA GLU A 52 1.94 9.36 7.79
C GLU A 52 2.34 8.12 6.98
N TYR A 53 1.91 8.01 5.72
CA TYR A 53 2.38 6.94 4.83
C TYR A 53 3.90 6.95 4.66
N GLU A 54 4.48 8.13 4.53
CA GLU A 54 5.93 8.29 4.39
C GLU A 54 6.68 7.99 5.70
N ALA A 55 6.05 8.23 6.85
CA ALA A 55 6.68 8.08 8.16
C ALA A 55 6.56 6.66 8.75
N ILE A 56 5.44 5.96 8.49
CA ILE A 56 5.14 4.70 9.17
C ILE A 56 5.73 3.51 8.44
N ASP A 57 5.56 3.43 7.12
CA ASP A 57 5.99 2.24 6.37
C ASP A 57 6.44 2.53 4.93
N THR A 58 7.75 2.58 4.77
CA THR A 58 8.39 2.77 3.45
C THR A 58 8.16 1.58 2.50
N TRP A 59 7.85 0.38 3.01
CA TRP A 59 7.68 -0.81 2.21
C TRP A 59 6.41 -0.77 1.32
N MET A 60 5.36 -0.06 1.74
CA MET A 60 4.16 0.10 0.93
C MET A 60 4.42 0.85 -0.38
N SER A 61 5.48 1.68 -0.43
CA SER A 61 5.87 2.39 -1.65
C SER A 61 6.50 1.48 -2.72
N GLU A 62 6.88 0.26 -2.36
CA GLU A 62 7.44 -0.72 -3.29
C GLU A 62 6.37 -1.43 -4.14
N ALA A 63 5.11 -1.40 -3.71
CA ALA A 63 3.97 -1.88 -4.50
C ALA A 63 3.66 -0.91 -5.65
N ASP A 64 3.18 -1.44 -6.77
CA ASP A 64 2.80 -0.62 -7.93
C ASP A 64 1.57 0.24 -7.60
N ASP A 65 1.64 1.52 -7.95
CA ASP A 65 0.56 2.48 -7.69
C ASP A 65 -0.40 2.53 -8.88
N LEU A 66 -1.56 1.89 -8.73
CA LEU A 66 -2.63 1.87 -9.72
C LEU A 66 -3.73 2.92 -9.47
N SER A 67 -3.48 3.90 -8.60
CA SER A 67 -4.47 4.95 -8.27
C SER A 67 -4.97 5.73 -9.49
N MET A 68 -4.16 5.80 -10.56
CA MET A 68 -4.54 6.46 -11.82
C MET A 68 -5.65 5.73 -12.60
N PHE A 69 -5.85 4.43 -12.34
CA PHE A 69 -6.86 3.60 -12.98
C PHE A 69 -8.15 3.47 -12.17
N VAL A 70 -8.30 4.27 -11.12
CA VAL A 70 -9.49 4.28 -10.28
C VAL A 70 -10.57 5.14 -10.93
N GLU A 71 -11.67 4.50 -11.35
CA GLU A 71 -12.84 5.17 -11.88
C GLU A 71 -13.75 5.66 -10.74
N ASP A 72 -14.29 6.88 -10.87
CA ASP A 72 -15.19 7.53 -9.89
C ASP A 72 -14.69 7.53 -8.44
N GLY A 73 -13.39 7.28 -8.25
CA GLY A 73 -12.77 7.18 -6.92
C GLY A 73 -13.26 6.00 -6.08
N GLN A 74 -13.87 4.97 -6.70
CA GLN A 74 -14.49 3.85 -6.01
C GLN A 74 -14.09 2.48 -6.55
N THR A 75 -13.82 2.39 -7.85
CA THR A 75 -13.56 1.13 -8.53
C THR A 75 -12.26 1.20 -9.29
N LEU A 76 -11.36 0.27 -9.02
CA LEU A 76 -10.15 0.09 -9.81
C LEU A 76 -10.48 -0.74 -11.04
N VAL A 77 -10.10 -0.26 -12.21
CA VAL A 77 -10.31 -0.93 -13.50
C VAL A 77 -8.96 -1.08 -14.18
N PHE A 78 -8.52 -2.31 -14.36
CA PHE A 78 -7.27 -2.59 -15.07
C PHE A 78 -7.43 -3.80 -16.00
N PRO A 79 -6.79 -3.77 -17.18
CA PRO A 79 -6.80 -4.89 -18.11
C PRO A 79 -5.78 -5.96 -17.66
N GLU A 80 -6.18 -7.21 -17.70
CA GLU A 80 -5.27 -8.35 -17.61
C GLU A 80 -5.09 -8.94 -19.00
N SER A 81 -3.86 -9.04 -19.46
CA SER A 81 -3.53 -9.68 -20.73
C SER A 81 -3.67 -11.19 -20.59
N GLY A 82 -4.22 -11.82 -21.62
CA GLY A 82 -4.31 -13.28 -21.70
C GLY A 82 -2.93 -13.97 -21.74
N ALA A 83 -2.95 -15.26 -22.01
CA ALA A 83 -1.73 -16.07 -22.06
C ALA A 83 -0.74 -15.58 -23.13
N ASP A 84 0.54 -15.75 -22.85
CA ASP A 84 1.60 -15.45 -23.80
C ASP A 84 1.41 -16.23 -25.12
N PRO A 85 1.70 -15.60 -26.28
CA PRO A 85 1.57 -16.27 -27.57
C PRO A 85 2.58 -17.40 -27.70
N ALA A 86 2.17 -18.49 -28.34
CA ALA A 86 3.04 -19.63 -28.59
C ALA A 86 4.15 -19.27 -29.59
N VAL A 87 5.39 -19.59 -29.24
CA VAL A 87 6.56 -19.36 -30.11
C VAL A 87 6.98 -20.67 -30.78
N TYR A 88 7.09 -20.66 -32.10
CA TYR A 88 7.49 -21.82 -32.87
C TYR A 88 8.84 -21.62 -33.51
N LYS A 89 9.78 -22.58 -33.32
CA LYS A 89 11.10 -22.57 -33.93
C LYS A 89 11.08 -23.44 -35.18
N ASN A 90 11.62 -22.94 -36.32
CA ASN A 90 11.76 -23.65 -37.59
C ASN A 90 10.46 -24.25 -38.14
N ARG A 91 9.37 -23.53 -38.02
CA ARG A 91 8.06 -24.00 -38.50
C ARG A 91 7.98 -24.01 -40.01
N VAL A 92 7.36 -25.03 -40.56
CA VAL A 92 7.16 -25.24 -42.00
C VAL A 92 5.73 -24.96 -42.45
N THR A 93 4.78 -24.87 -41.50
CA THR A 93 3.34 -24.60 -41.73
C THR A 93 2.99 -23.17 -41.38
N ASP A 94 1.85 -22.67 -41.88
CA ASP A 94 1.33 -21.36 -41.54
C ASP A 94 1.10 -21.22 -40.02
N ILE A 95 1.21 -19.99 -39.52
CA ILE A 95 0.99 -19.65 -38.10
C ILE A 95 -0.51 -19.37 -37.94
N ASP A 96 -1.12 -20.02 -36.97
CA ASP A 96 -2.51 -19.74 -36.63
C ASP A 96 -2.61 -18.38 -35.95
N ASP A 97 -3.57 -17.57 -36.36
CA ASP A 97 -3.88 -16.30 -35.74
C ASP A 97 -4.59 -16.56 -34.41
N VAL A 98 -4.10 -15.94 -33.33
CA VAL A 98 -4.72 -15.97 -32.01
C VAL A 98 -5.20 -14.57 -31.69
N GLU A 99 -6.48 -14.38 -31.45
CA GLU A 99 -7.01 -13.14 -30.93
C GLU A 99 -6.58 -13.00 -29.47
N PRO A 100 -5.98 -11.86 -29.07
CA PRO A 100 -5.63 -11.64 -27.68
C PRO A 100 -6.90 -11.54 -26.84
N GLU A 101 -7.00 -12.41 -25.83
CA GLU A 101 -8.06 -12.31 -24.82
C GLU A 101 -7.64 -11.28 -23.76
N GLU A 102 -8.31 -10.13 -23.74
CA GLU A 102 -8.15 -9.13 -22.69
C GLU A 102 -9.34 -9.24 -21.73
N THR A 103 -9.02 -9.46 -20.47
CA THR A 103 -10.03 -9.44 -19.40
C THR A 103 -9.91 -8.17 -18.60
N VAL A 104 -11.01 -7.43 -18.49
CA VAL A 104 -11.06 -6.22 -17.66
C VAL A 104 -11.48 -6.59 -16.26
N HIS A 105 -10.57 -6.44 -15.30
CA HIS A 105 -10.87 -6.63 -13.89
C HIS A 105 -11.40 -5.34 -13.27
N LYS A 106 -12.53 -5.46 -12.56
CA LYS A 106 -13.13 -4.39 -11.78
C LYS A 106 -13.11 -4.78 -10.32
N VAL A 107 -12.31 -4.05 -9.54
CA VAL A 107 -12.14 -4.28 -8.10
C VAL A 107 -12.68 -3.07 -7.35
N ALA A 108 -13.66 -3.29 -6.48
CA ALA A 108 -14.15 -2.23 -5.60
C ALA A 108 -13.11 -1.91 -4.52
N LEU A 109 -12.88 -0.63 -4.26
CA LEU A 109 -12.01 -0.18 -3.18
C LEU A 109 -12.70 -0.35 -1.83
N ASP A 110 -11.95 -0.77 -0.83
CA ASP A 110 -12.42 -0.87 0.54
C ASP A 110 -12.62 0.53 1.15
N VAL A 111 -13.55 0.65 2.07
CA VAL A 111 -13.93 1.93 2.68
C VAL A 111 -13.44 1.98 4.11
N TYR A 112 -12.61 2.96 4.42
CA TYR A 112 -12.07 3.22 5.75
C TYR A 112 -12.71 4.47 6.34
N ASP A 113 -13.57 4.29 7.32
CA ASP A 113 -14.28 5.37 8.00
C ASP A 113 -13.66 5.66 9.37
N SER A 114 -13.34 6.93 9.63
CA SER A 114 -12.95 7.35 10.97
C SER A 114 -14.17 7.56 11.86
N GLN A 115 -13.99 7.43 13.17
CA GLN A 115 -15.02 7.85 14.11
C GLN A 115 -15.29 9.36 13.99
N ASN A 116 -16.54 9.76 14.17
CA ASN A 116 -16.91 11.17 14.15
C ASN A 116 -16.47 11.87 15.45
N TYR A 117 -15.76 12.99 15.30
CA TYR A 117 -15.44 13.88 16.41
C TYR A 117 -16.54 14.91 16.61
N LYS A 118 -16.91 15.11 17.86
CA LYS A 118 -17.92 16.09 18.27
C LYS A 118 -17.29 17.21 19.09
N LEU A 119 -17.22 18.41 18.52
CA LEU A 119 -16.66 19.59 19.16
C LEU A 119 -17.76 20.51 19.69
N ARG A 120 -17.86 20.65 21.03
CA ARG A 120 -18.77 21.59 21.67
C ARG A 120 -18.15 22.98 21.79
N ASN A 121 -18.99 24.01 21.82
CA ASN A 121 -18.59 25.43 21.84
C ASN A 121 -17.52 25.82 22.87
N ILE A 122 -17.54 25.16 24.05
CA ILE A 122 -16.61 25.47 25.16
C ILE A 122 -15.16 25.25 24.72
N TYR A 123 -14.93 24.36 23.75
CA TYR A 123 -13.60 24.05 23.24
C TYR A 123 -13.18 24.90 22.03
N LEU A 124 -14.14 25.53 21.35
CA LEU A 124 -13.90 26.36 20.15
C LEU A 124 -13.32 27.74 20.50
N HIS A 125 -13.61 28.29 21.69
CA HIS A 125 -13.13 29.62 22.07
C HIS A 125 -11.64 29.63 22.48
N ALA A 126 -11.07 28.50 22.83
CA ALA A 126 -9.70 28.45 23.38
C ALA A 126 -8.58 28.15 22.38
N LEU A 127 -8.84 27.77 21.13
CA LEU A 127 -7.91 27.54 20.01
C LEU A 127 -8.58 26.64 18.95
N PRO A 128 -9.54 27.15 18.18
CA PRO A 128 -10.41 26.28 17.36
C PRO A 128 -9.64 25.60 16.23
N PHE A 129 -8.67 26.29 15.63
CA PHE A 129 -7.97 25.79 14.46
C PHE A 129 -6.95 24.67 14.78
N GLU A 130 -6.19 24.82 15.83
CA GLU A 130 -5.20 23.80 16.25
C GLU A 130 -5.86 22.50 16.71
N LYS A 131 -7.02 22.57 17.36
CA LYS A 131 -7.77 21.38 17.79
C LYS A 131 -8.33 20.60 16.61
N VAL A 132 -8.91 21.29 15.64
CA VAL A 132 -9.43 20.63 14.44
C VAL A 132 -8.29 19.94 13.66
N GLN A 133 -7.15 20.64 13.48
CA GLN A 133 -5.98 20.03 12.85
C GLN A 133 -5.46 18.82 13.63
N HIS A 134 -5.39 18.90 14.96
CA HIS A 134 -4.94 17.77 15.78
C HIS A 134 -5.83 16.54 15.63
N TYR A 135 -7.16 16.71 15.66
CA TYR A 135 -8.09 15.58 15.45
C TYR A 135 -8.07 15.08 14.01
N THR A 136 -7.87 15.95 13.04
CA THR A 136 -7.67 15.58 11.65
C THR A 136 -6.45 14.67 11.48
N LYS A 137 -5.32 15.05 12.08
CA LYS A 137 -4.12 14.20 12.08
C LYS A 137 -4.34 12.86 12.78
N LYS A 138 -5.02 12.85 13.92
CA LYS A 138 -5.35 11.60 14.60
C LYS A 138 -6.23 10.66 13.76
N SER A 139 -7.19 11.20 13.03
CA SER A 139 -8.01 10.40 12.11
C SER A 139 -7.19 9.84 10.96
N ALA A 140 -6.32 10.66 10.37
CA ALA A 140 -5.40 10.23 9.31
C ALA A 140 -4.53 9.07 9.81
N ASN A 141 -3.87 9.23 10.96
CA ASN A 141 -3.01 8.20 11.54
C ASN A 141 -3.78 6.89 11.82
N ALA A 142 -5.01 6.98 12.29
CA ALA A 142 -5.82 5.80 12.57
C ALA A 142 -6.19 5.05 11.29
N ILE A 143 -6.56 5.78 10.21
CA ILE A 143 -6.89 5.21 8.91
C ILE A 143 -5.64 4.55 8.32
N VAL A 144 -4.51 5.25 8.25
CA VAL A 144 -3.25 4.72 7.69
C VAL A 144 -2.81 3.46 8.45
N LYS A 145 -2.89 3.45 9.78
CA LYS A 145 -2.55 2.26 10.57
C LYS A 145 -3.38 1.05 10.17
N GLN A 146 -4.68 1.23 9.97
CA GLN A 146 -5.54 0.12 9.55
C GLN A 146 -5.22 -0.33 8.12
N GLU A 147 -5.00 0.62 7.20
CA GLU A 147 -4.61 0.32 5.82
C GLU A 147 -3.29 -0.45 5.73
N VAL A 148 -2.30 -0.10 6.57
CA VAL A 148 -1.03 -0.82 6.67
C VAL A 148 -1.23 -2.26 7.17
N LEU A 149 -2.06 -2.46 8.21
CA LEU A 149 -2.37 -3.80 8.73
C LEU A 149 -3.09 -4.65 7.68
N ASP A 150 -4.05 -4.07 6.98
CA ASP A 150 -4.82 -4.76 5.94
C ASP A 150 -3.92 -5.11 4.74
N THR A 151 -3.01 -4.22 4.38
CA THR A 151 -2.01 -4.45 3.32
C THR A 151 -1.05 -5.58 3.70
N ALA A 152 -0.51 -5.57 4.91
CA ALA A 152 0.38 -6.64 5.38
C ALA A 152 -0.33 -7.99 5.36
N TYR A 153 -1.60 -8.00 5.76
CA TYR A 153 -2.43 -9.19 5.69
C TYR A 153 -2.70 -9.64 4.24
N ALA A 154 -3.02 -8.72 3.34
CA ALA A 154 -3.30 -9.03 1.92
C ALA A 154 -2.07 -9.59 1.19
N PHE A 155 -0.87 -9.06 1.47
CA PHE A 155 0.37 -9.50 0.82
C PHE A 155 0.94 -10.80 1.40
N SER A 156 0.47 -11.23 2.55
CA SER A 156 0.91 -12.48 3.18
C SER A 156 0.19 -13.69 2.57
N PRO A 157 0.88 -14.84 2.37
CA PRO A 157 0.23 -16.06 1.87
C PRO A 157 -0.73 -16.63 2.91
N ASP A 158 -1.85 -17.20 2.43
CA ASP A 158 -2.86 -17.83 3.29
C ASP A 158 -2.40 -19.19 3.80
N SER A 159 -1.66 -19.93 2.96
CA SER A 159 -1.12 -21.28 3.25
C SER A 159 0.08 -21.54 2.34
N GLU A 160 0.85 -22.58 2.64
CA GLU A 160 1.93 -23.04 1.75
C GLU A 160 1.37 -23.53 0.41
N GLY A 161 2.11 -23.30 -0.70
CA GLY A 161 1.70 -23.70 -2.04
C GLY A 161 2.79 -23.50 -3.09
N ASN A 162 2.48 -23.77 -4.35
CA ASN A 162 3.48 -23.75 -5.44
C ASN A 162 4.24 -22.43 -5.59
N LYS A 163 3.56 -21.29 -5.35
CA LYS A 163 4.15 -19.92 -5.39
C LYS A 163 4.01 -19.19 -4.06
N LYS A 164 3.72 -19.94 -3.01
CA LYS A 164 3.54 -19.45 -1.65
C LYS A 164 4.52 -20.18 -0.75
N ILE A 165 5.56 -19.50 -0.32
CA ILE A 165 6.65 -20.07 0.44
C ILE A 165 6.43 -19.79 1.92
N VAL A 166 6.49 -20.82 2.77
CA VAL A 166 6.40 -20.67 4.22
C VAL A 166 7.60 -21.35 4.86
N ILE A 167 8.37 -20.60 5.65
CA ILE A 167 9.61 -21.10 6.27
C ILE A 167 9.64 -20.77 7.76
N PRO A 168 10.02 -21.73 8.62
CA PRO A 168 10.28 -21.49 10.04
C PRO A 168 11.67 -20.87 10.27
N THR A 169 11.84 -20.09 11.32
CA THR A 169 13.16 -19.70 11.82
C THR A 169 13.87 -20.89 12.49
N THR A 170 15.19 -21.00 12.29
CA THR A 170 15.99 -22.14 12.76
C THR A 170 17.08 -21.79 13.77
N GLY A 171 17.21 -20.52 14.12
CA GLY A 171 18.24 -20.05 15.04
C GLY A 171 18.12 -20.58 16.50
N PRO A 172 19.05 -20.15 17.35
CA PRO A 172 18.98 -20.51 18.78
C PRO A 172 17.72 -19.93 19.43
N ALA A 173 17.27 -20.58 20.49
CA ALA A 173 16.11 -20.18 21.25
C ALA A 173 16.33 -18.82 21.95
N ARG A 174 15.37 -17.94 21.86
CA ARG A 174 15.25 -16.72 22.64
C ARG A 174 13.84 -16.65 23.21
N SER A 175 13.71 -16.82 24.51
CA SER A 175 12.40 -17.00 25.17
C SER A 175 11.62 -18.16 24.53
N ASP A 176 10.42 -17.88 24.09
CA ASP A 176 9.47 -18.85 23.54
C ASP A 176 9.70 -19.17 22.06
N TYR A 177 10.57 -18.41 21.38
CA TYR A 177 10.77 -18.50 19.93
C TYR A 177 12.23 -18.69 19.54
N LYS A 178 12.45 -19.26 18.35
CA LYS A 178 13.76 -19.34 17.72
C LYS A 178 14.08 -18.04 16.97
N MET A 179 15.31 -17.57 17.14
CA MET A 179 15.79 -16.35 16.47
C MET A 179 15.89 -16.54 14.97
N MET A 180 15.69 -15.46 14.23
CA MET A 180 15.98 -15.42 12.79
C MET A 180 17.49 -15.34 12.54
N THR A 181 17.98 -16.12 11.57
CA THR A 181 19.39 -16.20 11.20
C THR A 181 19.62 -15.96 9.71
N LEU A 182 20.89 -15.79 9.33
CA LEU A 182 21.26 -15.71 7.91
C LEU A 182 20.99 -16.99 7.13
N THR A 183 21.05 -18.15 7.80
CA THR A 183 20.72 -19.45 7.21
C THR A 183 19.24 -19.50 6.78
N ASP A 184 18.38 -18.88 7.57
CA ASP A 184 16.95 -18.77 7.23
C ASP A 184 16.74 -17.90 5.98
N MET A 185 17.52 -16.81 5.87
CA MET A 185 17.50 -15.95 4.67
C MET A 185 18.00 -16.69 3.43
N GLU A 186 19.08 -17.47 3.57
CA GLU A 186 19.59 -18.31 2.48
C GLU A 186 18.57 -19.38 2.06
N THR A 187 17.90 -20.00 3.03
CA THR A 187 16.84 -20.97 2.77
C THR A 187 15.66 -20.34 2.04
N LEU A 188 15.25 -19.12 2.46
CA LEU A 188 14.21 -18.36 1.80
C LEU A 188 14.59 -18.02 0.35
N ALA A 189 15.84 -17.56 0.13
CA ALA A 189 16.33 -17.24 -1.21
C ALA A 189 16.30 -18.47 -2.12
N ARG A 190 16.82 -19.60 -1.66
CA ARG A 190 16.80 -20.88 -2.41
C ARG A 190 15.37 -21.35 -2.71
N ALA A 191 14.44 -21.21 -1.76
CA ALA A 191 13.04 -21.56 -1.97
C ALA A 191 12.39 -20.66 -3.04
N CYS A 192 12.68 -19.36 -3.02
CA CYS A 192 12.21 -18.42 -4.06
C CYS A 192 12.77 -18.80 -5.46
N ASP A 193 14.05 -19.14 -5.55
CA ASP A 193 14.67 -19.51 -6.83
C ASP A 193 14.11 -20.85 -7.36
N ASN A 194 13.89 -21.82 -6.49
CA ASN A 194 13.24 -23.09 -6.83
C ASN A 194 11.80 -22.90 -7.31
N ALA A 195 11.06 -21.97 -6.70
CA ALA A 195 9.71 -21.61 -7.10
C ALA A 195 9.67 -20.63 -8.30
N ARG A 196 10.85 -20.28 -8.86
CA ARG A 196 11.01 -19.36 -9.99
C ARG A 196 10.42 -17.97 -9.74
N PHE A 197 10.63 -17.44 -8.56
CA PHE A 197 10.29 -16.05 -8.27
C PHE A 197 11.18 -15.13 -9.11
N PRO A 198 10.63 -14.06 -9.73
CA PRO A 198 11.44 -13.00 -10.31
C PRO A 198 12.48 -12.49 -9.32
N GLU A 199 13.70 -12.22 -9.77
CA GLU A 199 14.76 -11.70 -8.89
C GLU A 199 14.56 -10.22 -8.55
N ALA A 200 13.85 -9.50 -9.43
CA ALA A 200 13.63 -8.07 -9.27
C ALA A 200 12.55 -7.78 -8.23
N ARG A 201 12.78 -6.73 -7.43
CA ARG A 201 11.80 -6.17 -6.49
C ARG A 201 11.26 -7.16 -5.44
N ARG A 202 12.11 -8.08 -4.97
CA ARG A 202 11.78 -8.94 -3.82
C ARG A 202 11.86 -8.11 -2.54
N ASN A 203 10.75 -7.92 -1.88
CA ASN A 203 10.64 -7.14 -0.64
C ASN A 203 10.29 -8.05 0.52
N LEU A 204 11.11 -8.02 1.57
CA LEU A 204 10.88 -8.76 2.80
C LEU A 204 10.60 -7.79 3.94
N VAL A 205 9.44 -7.89 4.54
CA VAL A 205 9.03 -7.05 5.68
C VAL A 205 9.11 -7.87 6.95
N LEU A 206 9.91 -7.41 7.90
CA LEU A 206 10.15 -8.11 9.15
C LEU A 206 9.58 -7.33 10.34
N PRO A 207 8.93 -8.02 11.30
CA PRO A 207 8.65 -7.46 12.61
C PRO A 207 9.95 -7.04 13.32
N SER A 208 9.84 -6.08 14.22
CA SER A 208 11.00 -5.51 14.91
C SER A 208 11.90 -6.56 15.54
N ASP A 209 11.35 -7.59 16.17
CA ASP A 209 12.12 -8.65 16.84
C ASP A 209 12.93 -9.48 15.85
N MET A 210 12.33 -9.93 14.76
CA MET A 210 13.02 -10.71 13.73
C MET A 210 14.11 -9.88 13.04
N TRP A 211 13.85 -8.60 12.82
CA TRP A 211 14.84 -7.70 12.23
C TRP A 211 16.06 -7.52 13.16
N TRP A 212 15.83 -7.32 14.47
CA TRP A 212 16.93 -7.21 15.43
C TRP A 212 17.70 -8.51 15.57
N ASP A 213 17.04 -9.67 15.52
CA ASP A 213 17.71 -10.97 15.53
C ASP A 213 18.65 -11.12 14.34
N LEU A 214 18.17 -10.77 13.14
CA LEU A 214 18.97 -10.82 11.92
C LEU A 214 20.19 -9.90 11.98
N VAL A 215 20.02 -8.68 12.49
CA VAL A 215 21.11 -7.71 12.64
C VAL A 215 22.12 -8.15 13.71
N THR A 216 21.63 -8.62 14.84
CA THR A 216 22.50 -9.02 15.96
C THR A 216 23.36 -10.23 15.59
N ASN A 217 22.79 -11.16 14.85
CA ASN A 217 23.47 -12.37 14.42
C ASN A 217 24.34 -12.19 13.17
N ASN A 218 24.32 -11.00 12.55
CA ASN A 218 25.11 -10.68 11.37
C ASN A 218 26.12 -9.56 11.63
N PRO A 219 27.43 -9.86 11.76
CA PRO A 219 28.45 -8.84 12.00
C PRO A 219 28.56 -7.78 10.91
N ILE A 220 28.23 -8.16 9.65
CA ILE A 220 28.29 -7.24 8.49
C ILE A 220 27.18 -6.22 8.58
N LEU A 221 25.94 -6.64 8.80
CA LEU A 221 24.78 -5.75 8.95
C LEU A 221 24.95 -4.85 10.18
N LYS A 222 25.41 -5.42 11.29
CA LYS A 222 25.71 -4.68 12.50
C LYS A 222 26.77 -3.60 12.26
N GLY A 223 27.86 -3.93 11.57
CA GLY A 223 28.92 -2.99 11.24
C GLY A 223 28.45 -1.87 10.27
N GLN A 224 27.53 -2.15 9.37
CA GLN A 224 26.93 -1.13 8.50
C GLN A 224 26.07 -0.16 9.29
N LEU A 225 25.26 -0.65 10.22
CA LEU A 225 24.41 0.18 11.08
C LEU A 225 25.23 1.03 12.07
N GLU A 226 26.31 0.47 12.62
CA GLU A 226 27.20 1.21 13.53
C GLU A 226 27.98 2.34 12.85
N ARG A 227 28.28 2.20 11.55
CA ARG A 227 28.97 3.22 10.74
C ARG A 227 28.07 4.38 10.30
N ALA A 228 26.77 4.16 10.23
CA ALA A 228 25.81 5.15 9.76
C ALA A 228 25.83 6.49 10.53
N PRO A 229 25.93 6.52 11.88
CA PRO A 229 25.97 7.75 12.63
C PRO A 229 27.22 8.62 12.37
N LEU A 230 28.34 7.99 11.98
CA LEU A 230 29.62 8.68 11.72
C LEU A 230 29.59 9.52 10.43
N THR A 231 28.72 9.17 9.50
CA THR A 231 28.60 9.88 8.20
C THR A 231 27.50 10.95 8.20
N GLY A 232 26.73 11.11 9.29
CA GLY A 232 25.60 12.04 9.36
C GLY A 232 24.43 11.65 8.43
N ILE A 233 24.51 10.52 7.77
CA ILE A 233 23.45 9.99 6.92
C ILE A 233 22.58 9.09 7.79
N ILE A 234 21.31 9.45 7.95
CA ILE A 234 20.29 8.54 8.48
C ILE A 234 20.11 7.46 7.43
N LEU A 235 20.71 6.29 7.65
CA LEU A 235 20.46 5.16 6.76
C LEU A 235 18.97 4.81 6.85
N PRO A 236 18.30 4.67 5.69
CA PRO A 236 16.96 4.10 5.71
C PRO A 236 17.01 2.72 6.36
N LEU A 237 15.98 2.34 7.12
CA LEU A 237 15.85 1.04 7.78
C LEU A 237 15.65 -0.11 6.76
N VAL A 238 16.23 0.04 5.60
CA VAL A 238 16.17 -0.85 4.45
C VAL A 238 17.56 -1.39 4.18
N VAL A 239 17.69 -2.69 4.14
CA VAL A 239 18.94 -3.39 3.87
C VAL A 239 18.72 -4.34 2.70
N GLU A 240 19.62 -4.35 1.73
CA GLU A 240 19.61 -5.32 0.63
C GLU A 240 20.53 -6.49 0.98
N TYR A 241 19.96 -7.69 1.02
CA TYR A 241 20.70 -8.92 1.31
C TYR A 241 20.08 -10.14 0.62
N TYR A 242 20.89 -11.01 0.04
CA TYR A 242 20.45 -12.17 -0.75
C TYR A 242 19.39 -11.87 -1.83
N GLY A 243 19.46 -10.69 -2.44
CA GLY A 243 18.47 -10.28 -3.44
C GLY A 243 17.13 -9.79 -2.88
N PHE A 244 17.01 -9.70 -1.56
CA PHE A 244 15.84 -9.13 -0.89
C PHE A 244 16.12 -7.71 -0.41
N LYS A 245 15.17 -6.84 -0.61
CA LYS A 245 15.09 -5.55 0.04
C LYS A 245 14.37 -5.75 1.38
N ILE A 246 15.11 -5.67 2.47
CA ILE A 246 14.61 -5.97 3.82
C ILE A 246 14.13 -4.69 4.47
N HIS A 247 12.87 -4.65 4.84
CA HIS A 247 12.25 -3.54 5.54
C HIS A 247 11.98 -3.93 6.99
N LYS A 248 12.27 -3.00 7.91
CA LYS A 248 11.82 -3.12 9.28
C LYS A 248 10.45 -2.47 9.39
N SER A 249 9.45 -3.20 9.86
CA SER A 249 8.17 -2.55 10.19
C SER A 249 8.30 -1.72 11.45
N GLY A 250 7.77 -0.49 11.39
CA GLY A 250 7.63 0.40 12.54
C GLY A 250 6.44 0.07 13.42
N MET A 251 5.54 -0.80 12.96
CA MET A 251 4.31 -1.21 13.64
C MET A 251 4.31 -2.73 13.87
N ASP A 252 3.55 -3.16 14.86
CA ASP A 252 3.14 -4.56 14.98
C ASP A 252 2.15 -4.88 13.86
N LEU A 253 2.63 -5.57 12.83
CA LEU A 253 1.81 -5.92 11.66
C LEU A 253 0.77 -6.99 11.96
N ASN A 254 0.88 -7.65 13.11
CA ASN A 254 -0.02 -8.71 13.57
C ASN A 254 -0.33 -9.80 12.53
N VAL A 255 0.65 -10.07 11.64
CA VAL A 255 0.56 -11.20 10.73
C VAL A 255 0.98 -12.43 11.51
N GLY A 256 0.01 -13.22 11.94
CA GLY A 256 0.22 -14.47 12.68
C GLY A 256 0.20 -15.69 11.77
N TRP A 257 0.99 -16.69 12.12
CA TRP A 257 0.95 -18.02 11.52
C TRP A 257 0.44 -19.03 12.55
N ASP A 258 -0.59 -19.78 12.20
CA ASP A 258 -1.16 -20.85 13.02
C ASP A 258 -0.37 -22.14 12.75
N LEU A 259 0.32 -22.64 13.76
CA LEU A 259 1.16 -23.83 13.65
C LEU A 259 0.35 -25.14 13.57
N ASP A 260 -0.84 -25.15 14.18
CA ASP A 260 -1.67 -26.37 14.22
C ASP A 260 -2.38 -26.61 12.88
N ASN A 261 -2.83 -25.52 12.25
CA ASN A 261 -3.58 -25.59 10.99
C ASN A 261 -2.71 -25.33 9.76
N GLU A 262 -1.46 -24.88 9.93
CA GLU A 262 -0.54 -24.49 8.84
C GLU A 262 -1.15 -23.44 7.90
N VAL A 263 -1.85 -22.47 8.46
CA VAL A 263 -2.48 -21.37 7.74
C VAL A 263 -2.19 -20.03 8.40
N LYS A 264 -2.37 -18.98 7.64
CA LYS A 264 -2.35 -17.61 8.17
C LYS A 264 -3.48 -17.42 9.19
N ALA A 265 -3.17 -16.92 10.36
CA ALA A 265 -4.17 -16.61 11.38
C ALA A 265 -5.12 -15.51 10.87
N ALA A 266 -6.37 -15.53 11.31
CA ALA A 266 -7.34 -14.49 10.94
C ALA A 266 -6.84 -13.11 11.37
N GLN A 267 -7.15 -12.10 10.59
CA GLN A 267 -6.73 -10.73 10.88
C GLN A 267 -7.23 -10.26 12.25
N GLY A 268 -6.34 -9.59 12.98
CA GLY A 268 -6.65 -9.11 14.34
C GLY A 268 -6.60 -10.16 15.45
N THR A 269 -6.22 -11.41 15.11
CA THR A 269 -6.02 -12.44 16.13
C THR A 269 -4.80 -12.12 16.98
N VAL A 270 -4.95 -12.27 18.29
CA VAL A 270 -3.84 -12.05 19.24
C VAL A 270 -2.79 -13.15 19.06
N ILE A 271 -1.54 -12.77 18.93
CA ILE A 271 -0.40 -13.68 18.81
C ILE A 271 -0.16 -14.32 20.18
N THR A 272 -0.71 -15.49 20.40
CA THR A 272 -0.58 -16.28 21.64
C THR A 272 -0.75 -17.77 21.34
N GLY A 273 -0.18 -18.61 22.19
CA GLY A 273 -0.31 -20.05 22.02
C GLY A 273 0.33 -20.55 20.74
N ASP A 274 -0.44 -21.19 19.86
CA ASP A 274 0.06 -21.78 18.61
C ASP A 274 0.11 -20.78 17.44
N ILE A 275 -0.36 -19.56 17.66
CA ILE A 275 -0.22 -18.46 16.70
C ILE A 275 1.08 -17.72 16.97
N VAL A 276 1.99 -17.78 16.00
CA VAL A 276 3.34 -17.20 16.11
C VAL A 276 3.49 -15.97 15.21
N PRO A 277 4.34 -15.00 15.60
CA PRO A 277 4.59 -13.82 14.77
C PRO A 277 5.37 -14.20 13.51
N SER A 278 5.09 -13.50 12.42
CA SER A 278 5.72 -13.75 11.12
C SER A 278 6.07 -12.46 10.39
N GLY A 279 7.11 -12.55 9.54
CA GLY A 279 7.42 -11.59 8.51
C GLY A 279 6.89 -12.09 7.16
N PHE A 280 6.68 -11.20 6.20
CA PHE A 280 6.16 -11.58 4.90
C PHE A 280 7.03 -11.05 3.75
N LEU A 281 7.01 -11.80 2.66
CA LEU A 281 7.71 -11.52 1.42
C LEU A 281 6.69 -11.25 0.31
N PHE A 282 6.92 -10.22 -0.48
CA PHE A 282 6.14 -9.92 -1.66
C PHE A 282 7.01 -9.41 -2.80
N LEU A 283 6.52 -9.52 -4.03
CA LEU A 283 7.13 -8.94 -5.21
C LEU A 283 6.43 -7.61 -5.52
N GLY A 284 7.18 -6.52 -5.56
CA GLY A 284 6.63 -5.20 -5.81
C GLY A 284 5.97 -5.04 -7.19
N SER A 285 6.30 -5.90 -8.16
CA SER A 285 5.68 -5.93 -9.50
C SER A 285 4.39 -6.75 -9.57
N GLU A 286 4.10 -7.56 -8.57
CA GLU A 286 2.95 -8.47 -8.56
C GLU A 286 1.83 -8.00 -7.63
N VAL A 287 2.12 -6.97 -6.84
CA VAL A 287 1.17 -6.37 -5.90
C VAL A 287 0.86 -4.94 -6.28
N PHE A 288 -0.34 -4.50 -5.98
CA PHE A 288 -0.74 -3.13 -6.22
C PHE A 288 -1.29 -2.46 -4.96
N ARG A 289 -1.23 -1.15 -5.00
CA ARG A 289 -2.00 -0.27 -4.12
C ARG A 289 -2.83 0.68 -4.98
N ALA A 290 -4.04 0.95 -4.57
CA ALA A 290 -4.91 1.91 -5.23
C ALA A 290 -5.59 2.79 -4.18
N SER A 291 -5.39 4.09 -4.30
CA SER A 291 -6.04 5.11 -3.48
C SER A 291 -7.14 5.75 -4.29
N GLY A 292 -8.34 5.73 -3.76
CA GLY A 292 -9.52 6.28 -4.39
C GLY A 292 -9.93 7.63 -3.80
N ARG A 293 -11.24 7.82 -3.69
CA ARG A 293 -11.82 9.07 -3.20
C ARG A 293 -11.62 9.23 -1.71
N PHE A 294 -11.23 10.44 -1.34
CA PHE A 294 -11.23 10.91 0.03
C PHE A 294 -12.42 11.82 0.27
N GLU A 295 -13.14 11.61 1.36
CA GLU A 295 -14.28 12.43 1.75
C GLU A 295 -14.20 12.88 3.21
N MET A 296 -14.61 14.11 3.44
CA MET A 296 -14.79 14.67 4.77
C MET A 296 -16.28 14.93 5.01
N PHE A 297 -16.83 14.32 6.01
CA PHE A 297 -18.20 14.55 6.46
C PHE A 297 -18.20 15.59 7.57
N LYS A 298 -18.90 16.70 7.34
CA LYS A 298 -18.98 17.80 8.32
C LYS A 298 -20.44 18.17 8.56
N LYS A 299 -20.86 18.14 9.82
CA LYS A 299 -22.14 18.67 10.25
C LYS A 299 -21.92 19.94 11.07
N VAL A 300 -22.34 21.07 10.49
CA VAL A 300 -22.19 22.38 11.11
C VAL A 300 -23.15 22.53 12.29
N LYS A 301 -22.74 23.29 13.30
CA LYS A 301 -23.52 23.54 14.51
C LYS A 301 -24.97 23.99 14.26
N SER A 302 -25.20 24.81 13.23
CA SER A 302 -26.55 25.28 12.84
C SER A 302 -27.47 24.16 12.39
N GLN A 303 -26.91 23.06 11.89
CA GLN A 303 -27.63 21.87 11.43
C GLN A 303 -27.78 20.81 12.53
N ASN A 304 -27.09 20.98 13.65
CA ASN A 304 -27.11 20.04 14.76
C ASN A 304 -27.95 20.61 15.93
N THR A 305 -29.28 20.50 15.82
CA THR A 305 -30.23 21.03 16.78
C THR A 305 -30.13 20.35 18.13
N THR A 306 -29.84 19.06 18.15
CA THR A 306 -29.81 18.24 19.38
C THR A 306 -28.48 18.36 20.12
N GLY A 307 -27.37 18.40 19.41
CA GLY A 307 -26.02 18.35 20.00
C GLY A 307 -25.35 19.71 20.21
N ARG A 308 -25.81 20.75 19.52
CA ARG A 308 -25.22 22.12 19.51
C ARG A 308 -23.68 22.09 19.37
N ALA A 309 -23.17 21.17 18.57
CA ALA A 309 -21.75 20.91 18.36
C ALA A 309 -21.46 20.77 16.87
N GLU A 310 -20.24 21.02 16.46
CA GLU A 310 -19.74 20.62 15.17
C GLU A 310 -19.30 19.16 15.21
N GLU A 311 -19.68 18.39 14.20
CA GLU A 311 -19.30 17.00 14.05
C GLU A 311 -18.56 16.86 12.71
N PHE A 312 -17.47 16.12 12.72
CA PHE A 312 -16.73 15.80 11.50
C PHE A 312 -16.12 14.41 11.56
N GLY A 313 -16.09 13.75 10.45
CA GLY A 313 -15.49 12.44 10.22
C GLY A 313 -14.83 12.39 8.85
N PHE A 314 -14.01 11.38 8.64
CA PHE A 314 -13.25 11.21 7.42
C PHE A 314 -13.44 9.81 6.88
N GLN A 315 -13.46 9.70 5.57
CA GLN A 315 -13.52 8.45 4.85
C GLN A 315 -12.43 8.45 3.79
N HIS A 316 -11.73 7.33 3.67
CA HIS A 316 -10.79 7.08 2.61
C HIS A 316 -11.11 5.76 1.93
N ARG A 317 -10.99 5.71 0.60
CA ARG A 317 -11.13 4.47 -0.17
C ARG A 317 -9.76 4.01 -0.61
N PHE A 318 -9.43 2.80 -0.23
CA PHE A 318 -8.11 2.23 -0.47
C PHE A 318 -8.22 0.72 -0.71
N LYS A 319 -7.36 0.20 -1.56
CA LYS A 319 -7.25 -1.25 -1.80
C LYS A 319 -5.83 -1.65 -2.11
N THR A 320 -5.43 -2.77 -1.56
CA THR A 320 -4.20 -3.45 -1.89
C THR A 320 -4.49 -4.93 -2.13
N ASP A 321 -3.92 -5.50 -3.16
CA ASP A 321 -4.04 -6.94 -3.47
C ASP A 321 -2.96 -7.33 -4.49
N PHE A 322 -2.96 -8.57 -4.93
CA PHE A 322 -2.15 -9.04 -6.04
C PHE A 322 -2.78 -8.62 -7.37
N GLN A 323 -1.94 -8.24 -8.34
CA GLN A 323 -2.41 -7.83 -9.67
C GLN A 323 -3.06 -9.00 -10.41
N MET A 324 -2.48 -10.20 -10.31
CA MET A 324 -3.01 -11.41 -10.93
C MET A 324 -3.42 -12.43 -9.87
N SER A 325 -4.65 -12.90 -9.96
CA SER A 325 -5.17 -13.91 -9.04
C SER A 325 -4.45 -15.26 -9.15
N ALA A 326 -3.92 -15.58 -10.34
CA ALA A 326 -3.23 -16.85 -10.63
C ALA A 326 -1.74 -16.85 -10.24
N GLN A 327 -1.12 -15.68 -10.07
CA GLN A 327 0.32 -15.54 -9.84
C GLN A 327 0.61 -14.80 -8.51
N ARG A 328 0.18 -15.38 -7.42
CA ARG A 328 0.44 -14.81 -6.09
C ARG A 328 1.79 -15.26 -5.57
N TYR A 329 2.85 -14.62 -6.05
CA TYR A 329 4.20 -14.81 -5.52
C TYR A 329 4.32 -14.16 -4.15
N SER A 330 4.16 -14.95 -3.11
CA SER A 330 4.21 -14.48 -1.73
C SER A 330 5.00 -15.44 -0.86
N GLY A 331 5.58 -14.93 0.20
CA GLY A 331 6.30 -15.75 1.17
C GLY A 331 6.01 -15.30 2.59
N LEU A 332 6.26 -16.19 3.52
CA LEU A 332 6.13 -15.93 4.94
C LEU A 332 7.26 -16.65 5.68
N ILE A 333 7.86 -15.93 6.61
CA ILE A 333 8.81 -16.50 7.55
C ILE A 333 8.27 -16.31 8.96
N TYR A 334 8.07 -17.39 9.70
CA TYR A 334 7.51 -17.34 11.04
C TYR A 334 8.50 -17.74 12.12
N MET A 335 8.36 -17.18 13.29
CA MET A 335 9.16 -17.52 14.45
C MET A 335 8.74 -18.88 15.00
N ALA A 336 9.56 -19.92 14.73
CA ALA A 336 9.29 -21.25 15.27
C ALA A 336 9.37 -21.23 16.80
N LYS A 337 8.55 -22.06 17.48
CA LYS A 337 8.62 -22.22 18.92
C LYS A 337 9.95 -22.86 19.34
N SER A 338 10.48 -22.40 20.45
CA SER A 338 11.55 -23.12 21.15
C SER A 338 10.94 -24.36 21.80
N ALA A 339 11.52 -25.53 21.53
CA ALA A 339 11.12 -26.77 22.18
C ALA A 339 11.42 -26.75 23.69
#